data_b42fedfa31c6ad944959ab0555a7b924
#
_entry.id   b42fedfa31c6ad944959ab0555a7b924
#
_cell.length_a   1.000
_cell.length_b   1.000
_cell.length_c   1.000
_cell.angle_alpha   90.00
_cell.angle_beta   90.00
_cell.angle_gamma   90.00
#
_symmetry.space_group_name_H-M   'P 1'
#
loop_
_entity.id
_entity.type
_entity.pdbx_description
1 polymer ?
#
loop_
_entity_poly.entity_id
_entity_poly.type
_entity_poly.pdbx_seq_one_letter_code
_entity_poly.pdbx_strand_id
1 'polypeptide(L)'
;VKKLIVIFVSAAALLAGLYFAIGRTAADGPEVRYITVPVEKGTLKAEINSTGTVKPRVEVQVGSQVSGTIKKLYADFESVVTEGELIALIDPDTYKAKVNQARANLLSAKANLAKAEVSLLDQNRTLRRKEELVKTHAISQQDLDTAQTNADAARAQVEAAKATVAQMEANLEEAELNLKHTRIIAPVNGVVTARNMDVGQTVTASFQTPVLFRIAEDLKLMQAYTSVDEADIGSVKVGQTARFSVPAFPDEIFNASVTQIRNDPQIQQNVVTYNVILDVNNDELKLRPGMTTSVQIRLNEVHDALMVPDQAFRFSPQGKNQDLPPLKSGERRLWKLEGADILKPLNVGIGLVGPERVQIISDELKPGDRVVVDAVSKKQKEVTRAPALRFRF
;
A
#
# COMPACT_ATOMS: atom_id res chain seq x y z
N VAL A 1 -40.38 85.47 42.07
CA VAL A 1 -39.57 85.42 40.78
C VAL A 1 -38.15 84.88 41.05
N LYS A 2 -37.43 85.29 42.14
CA LYS A 2 -36.05 84.81 42.39
C LYS A 2 -35.90 83.29 42.58
N LYS A 3 -36.88 82.61 43.25
CA LYS A 3 -36.83 81.15 43.48
C LYS A 3 -37.06 80.30 42.16
N LEU A 4 -37.81 80.86 41.23
CA LEU A 4 -38.05 80.16 39.96
C LEU A 4 -36.82 80.15 39.01
N ILE A 5 -36.06 81.26 39.04
CA ILE A 5 -34.82 81.43 38.26
C ILE A 5 -33.72 80.45 38.73
N VAL A 6 -33.60 80.22 40.04
CA VAL A 6 -32.62 79.28 40.64
C VAL A 6 -32.92 77.84 40.25
N ILE A 7 -34.22 77.43 40.18
CA ILE A 7 -34.63 76.10 39.78
C ILE A 7 -34.35 75.91 38.28
N PHE A 8 -34.55 76.93 37.45
CA PHE A 8 -34.31 76.83 36.05
C PHE A 8 -32.81 76.74 35.69
N VAL A 9 -31.98 77.47 36.37
CA VAL A 9 -30.51 77.47 36.27
C VAL A 9 -29.94 76.11 36.71
N SER A 10 -30.44 75.53 37.85
CA SER A 10 -30.03 74.25 38.32
C SER A 10 -30.49 73.09 37.40
N ALA A 11 -31.67 73.14 36.77
CA ALA A 11 -32.13 72.19 35.85
C ALA A 11 -31.34 72.23 34.48
N ALA A 12 -30.98 73.46 34.03
CA ALA A 12 -30.13 73.64 32.87
C ALA A 12 -28.70 73.13 33.07
N ALA A 13 -28.12 73.33 34.30
CA ALA A 13 -26.80 72.81 34.65
C ALA A 13 -26.80 71.30 34.77
N LEU A 14 -27.88 70.66 35.26
CA LEU A 14 -28.04 69.23 35.31
C LEU A 14 -28.20 68.60 33.92
N LEU A 15 -28.97 69.23 32.99
CA LEU A 15 -29.12 68.78 31.61
C LEU A 15 -27.82 68.94 30.85
N ALA A 16 -27.06 69.99 31.00
CA ALA A 16 -25.74 70.19 30.42
C ALA A 16 -24.71 69.17 30.93
N GLY A 17 -24.74 68.91 32.28
CA GLY A 17 -23.91 67.86 32.89
C GLY A 17 -24.23 66.46 32.38
N LEU A 18 -25.53 66.12 32.18
CA LEU A 18 -25.99 64.89 31.67
C LEU A 18 -25.62 64.73 30.17
N TYR A 19 -25.76 65.81 29.38
CA TYR A 19 -25.37 65.85 27.95
C TYR A 19 -23.85 65.66 27.79
N PHE A 20 -23.04 66.26 28.69
CA PHE A 20 -21.59 66.10 28.69
C PHE A 20 -21.12 64.74 29.19
N ALA A 21 -21.86 64.12 30.12
CA ALA A 21 -21.62 62.78 30.61
C ALA A 21 -21.97 61.71 29.54
N ILE A 22 -23.12 61.87 28.86
CA ILE A 22 -23.54 60.96 27.75
C ILE A 22 -22.64 61.13 26.55
N GLY A 23 -22.18 62.36 26.22
CA GLY A 23 -21.25 62.62 25.12
C GLY A 23 -19.85 62.01 25.35
N ARG A 24 -19.42 61.83 26.59
CA ARG A 24 -18.12 61.22 26.94
C ARG A 24 -18.14 59.69 26.94
N THR A 25 -19.28 59.07 27.12
CA THR A 25 -19.39 57.59 27.12
C THR A 25 -19.52 56.99 25.70
N ALA A 26 -19.68 57.84 24.66
CA ALA A 26 -19.84 57.38 23.28
C ALA A 26 -18.52 57.28 22.47
N ALA A 27 -17.37 57.62 23.09
CA ALA A 27 -16.08 57.69 22.35
C ALA A 27 -15.09 56.55 22.67
N ASP A 28 -15.33 55.69 23.66
CA ASP A 28 -14.46 54.55 23.94
C ASP A 28 -15.11 53.22 23.45
N GLY A 29 -15.05 52.97 22.17
CA GLY A 29 -15.20 51.62 21.65
C GLY A 29 -14.07 50.73 22.20
N PRO A 30 -14.28 49.42 22.36
CA PRO A 30 -13.25 48.52 22.88
C PRO A 30 -11.99 48.64 22.00
N GLU A 31 -10.88 49.07 22.62
CA GLU A 31 -9.57 49.14 21.95
C GLU A 31 -9.18 47.74 21.50
N VAL A 32 -9.36 47.46 20.20
CA VAL A 32 -9.04 46.19 19.58
C VAL A 32 -7.60 46.26 19.07
N ARG A 33 -6.74 45.45 19.64
CA ARG A 33 -5.35 45.31 19.17
C ARG A 33 -5.26 44.18 18.14
N TYR A 34 -4.85 44.50 16.92
CA TYR A 34 -4.65 43.54 15.89
C TYR A 34 -3.27 42.86 15.96
N ILE A 35 -3.24 41.55 15.89
CA ILE A 35 -2.01 40.78 15.77
C ILE A 35 -1.73 40.65 14.27
N THR A 36 -0.57 41.13 13.85
CA THR A 36 -0.19 41.18 12.44
C THR A 36 1.08 40.39 12.19
N VAL A 37 1.17 39.81 11.00
CA VAL A 37 2.36 39.12 10.49
C VAL A 37 2.78 39.79 9.18
N PRO A 38 4.08 40.02 8.94
CA PRO A 38 4.54 40.58 7.67
C PRO A 38 4.36 39.58 6.53
N VAL A 39 4.04 40.09 5.35
CA VAL A 39 4.11 39.34 4.10
C VAL A 39 5.60 39.09 3.80
N GLU A 40 5.98 37.83 3.69
CA GLU A 40 7.35 37.44 3.39
C GLU A 40 7.47 36.97 1.94
N LYS A 41 8.63 37.19 1.35
CA LYS A 41 9.00 36.64 0.05
C LYS A 41 10.01 35.52 0.23
N GLY A 42 9.74 34.35 -0.33
CA GLY A 42 10.62 33.20 -0.17
C GLY A 42 10.21 31.99 -1.00
N THR A 43 10.86 30.88 -0.75
CA THR A 43 10.54 29.61 -1.41
C THR A 43 9.47 28.86 -0.62
N LEU A 44 8.35 28.57 -1.27
CA LEU A 44 7.28 27.76 -0.70
C LEU A 44 7.32 26.36 -1.30
N LYS A 45 7.29 25.37 -0.43
CA LYS A 45 7.27 23.93 -0.80
C LYS A 45 5.93 23.35 -0.38
N ALA A 46 5.27 22.68 -1.32
CA ALA A 46 4.14 21.84 -1.00
C ALA A 46 4.65 20.41 -0.83
N GLU A 47 4.34 19.82 0.31
CA GLU A 47 4.75 18.45 0.65
C GLU A 47 3.51 17.70 1.17
N ILE A 48 3.39 16.44 0.78
CA ILE A 48 2.40 15.52 1.34
C ILE A 48 3.09 14.70 2.40
N ASN A 49 2.53 14.70 3.61
CA ASN A 49 2.95 13.82 4.70
C ASN A 49 2.10 12.55 4.67
N SER A 50 2.75 11.40 4.65
CA SER A 50 2.07 10.11 4.58
C SER A 50 2.85 9.05 5.34
N THR A 51 2.22 7.94 5.63
CA THR A 51 2.86 6.80 6.27
C THR A 51 3.01 5.65 5.30
N GLY A 52 4.02 4.83 5.51
CA GLY A 52 4.28 3.69 4.64
C GLY A 52 4.95 2.53 5.36
N THR A 53 5.26 1.50 4.60
CA THR A 53 5.98 0.31 5.07
C THR A 53 7.08 -0.04 4.09
N VAL A 54 8.27 -0.31 4.60
CA VAL A 54 9.42 -0.76 3.79
C VAL A 54 9.25 -2.24 3.44
N LYS A 55 9.44 -2.57 2.16
CA LYS A 55 9.44 -3.95 1.66
C LYS A 55 10.62 -4.14 0.70
N PRO A 56 11.12 -5.35 0.53
CA PRO A 56 12.04 -5.65 -0.57
C PRO A 56 11.36 -5.39 -1.91
N ARG A 57 12.13 -5.02 -2.92
CA ARG A 57 11.63 -4.85 -4.28
C ARG A 57 11.03 -6.13 -4.84
N VAL A 58 11.69 -7.27 -4.57
CA VAL A 58 11.19 -8.61 -4.91
C VAL A 58 11.21 -9.47 -3.66
N GLU A 59 10.04 -9.94 -3.25
CA GLU A 59 9.85 -10.90 -2.17
C GLU A 59 9.05 -12.09 -2.69
N VAL A 60 9.62 -13.29 -2.58
CA VAL A 60 8.96 -14.52 -3.00
C VAL A 60 8.51 -15.32 -1.78
N GLN A 61 7.24 -15.72 -1.79
CA GLN A 61 6.68 -16.59 -0.77
C GLN A 61 6.79 -18.04 -1.24
N VAL A 62 7.53 -18.85 -0.49
CA VAL A 62 7.70 -20.28 -0.77
C VAL A 62 6.73 -21.07 0.08
N GLY A 63 5.87 -21.83 -0.54
CA GLY A 63 4.89 -22.69 0.10
C GLY A 63 5.12 -24.17 -0.22
N SER A 64 4.28 -25.05 0.37
CA SER A 64 4.25 -26.48 0.04
C SER A 64 3.08 -26.81 -0.87
N GLN A 65 3.34 -27.65 -1.87
CA GLN A 65 2.31 -28.22 -2.75
C GLN A 65 1.79 -29.56 -2.23
N VAL A 66 2.47 -30.17 -1.25
CA VAL A 66 2.10 -31.46 -0.66
C VAL A 66 1.99 -31.35 0.85
N SER A 67 1.12 -32.14 1.44
CA SER A 67 0.90 -32.20 2.88
C SER A 67 1.85 -33.17 3.55
N GLY A 68 2.32 -32.87 4.76
CA GLY A 68 3.16 -33.79 5.51
C GLY A 68 3.89 -33.10 6.66
N THR A 69 4.66 -33.84 7.42
CA THR A 69 5.44 -33.32 8.55
C THR A 69 6.80 -32.83 8.06
N ILE A 70 7.24 -31.68 8.54
CA ILE A 70 8.58 -31.16 8.26
C ILE A 70 9.61 -32.08 8.95
N LYS A 71 10.40 -32.76 8.14
CA LYS A 71 11.43 -33.68 8.63
C LYS A 71 12.73 -32.96 8.97
N LYS A 72 13.11 -31.98 8.16
CA LYS A 72 14.35 -31.24 8.33
C LYS A 72 14.26 -29.85 7.68
N LEU A 73 14.89 -28.87 8.30
CA LEU A 73 15.14 -27.54 7.77
C LEU A 73 16.63 -27.41 7.46
N TYR A 74 16.96 -26.80 6.32
CA TYR A 74 18.33 -26.56 5.85
C TYR A 74 18.65 -25.07 5.82
N ALA A 75 17.63 -24.19 5.75
CA ALA A 75 17.75 -22.75 5.86
C ALA A 75 17.02 -22.23 7.09
N ASP A 76 17.55 -21.19 7.71
CA ASP A 76 16.98 -20.51 8.87
C ASP A 76 16.85 -19.00 8.56
N PHE A 77 16.40 -18.20 9.53
CA PHE A 77 16.34 -16.73 9.40
C PHE A 77 17.72 -16.18 8.96
N GLU A 78 17.68 -15.18 8.11
CA GLU A 78 18.86 -14.49 7.56
C GLU A 78 19.84 -15.38 6.76
N SER A 79 19.49 -16.66 6.51
CA SER A 79 20.29 -17.53 5.64
C SER A 79 20.29 -17.01 4.20
N VAL A 80 21.46 -16.97 3.60
CA VAL A 80 21.61 -16.72 2.16
C VAL A 80 21.36 -18.05 1.44
N VAL A 81 20.47 -18.02 0.47
CA VAL A 81 20.09 -19.20 -0.33
C VAL A 81 20.28 -18.93 -1.82
N THR A 82 20.58 -20.00 -2.56
CA THR A 82 20.69 -19.95 -4.02
C THR A 82 19.50 -20.62 -4.69
N GLU A 83 19.17 -20.21 -5.92
CA GLU A 83 18.09 -20.81 -6.71
C GLU A 83 18.34 -22.32 -6.84
N GLY A 84 17.29 -23.13 -6.59
CA GLY A 84 17.35 -24.59 -6.61
C GLY A 84 17.90 -25.23 -5.33
N GLU A 85 18.38 -24.48 -4.37
CA GLU A 85 18.88 -24.98 -3.09
C GLU A 85 17.76 -25.57 -2.24
N LEU A 86 18.03 -26.71 -1.59
CA LEU A 86 17.08 -27.37 -0.70
C LEU A 86 17.00 -26.62 0.63
N ILE A 87 15.86 -26.00 0.92
CA ILE A 87 15.64 -25.21 2.14
C ILE A 87 14.85 -25.96 3.22
N ALA A 88 13.96 -26.89 2.82
CA ALA A 88 13.26 -27.76 3.75
C ALA A 88 12.94 -29.12 3.12
N LEU A 89 12.72 -30.11 3.96
CA LEU A 89 12.32 -31.46 3.57
C LEU A 89 11.09 -31.88 4.36
N ILE A 90 10.00 -32.12 3.65
CA ILE A 90 8.82 -32.81 4.18
C ILE A 90 9.13 -34.32 4.22
N ASP A 91 8.59 -35.05 5.19
CA ASP A 91 8.86 -36.49 5.30
C ASP A 91 8.47 -37.23 4.01
N PRO A 92 9.45 -37.76 3.27
CA PRO A 92 9.22 -38.36 1.96
C PRO A 92 8.78 -39.82 2.02
N ASP A 93 8.73 -40.45 3.21
CA ASP A 93 8.66 -41.89 3.30
C ASP A 93 7.33 -42.46 2.81
N THR A 94 6.22 -41.77 3.07
CA THR A 94 4.90 -42.10 2.50
C THR A 94 4.85 -41.93 0.97
N TYR A 95 5.52 -40.89 0.46
CA TYR A 95 5.59 -40.61 -0.99
C TYR A 95 6.50 -41.63 -1.69
N LYS A 96 7.62 -42.02 -1.10
CA LYS A 96 8.47 -43.10 -1.62
C LYS A 96 7.70 -44.41 -1.72
N ALA A 97 6.89 -44.76 -0.71
CA ALA A 97 6.05 -45.93 -0.74
C ALA A 97 5.06 -45.90 -1.91
N LYS A 98 4.44 -44.76 -2.16
CA LYS A 98 3.53 -44.55 -3.32
C LYS A 98 4.27 -44.73 -4.66
N VAL A 99 5.46 -44.14 -4.81
CA VAL A 99 6.30 -44.34 -6.00
C VAL A 99 6.62 -45.80 -6.24
N ASN A 100 7.04 -46.53 -5.19
CA ASN A 100 7.34 -47.97 -5.31
C ASN A 100 6.11 -48.78 -5.69
N GLN A 101 4.93 -48.46 -5.17
CA GLN A 101 3.67 -49.08 -5.54
C GLN A 101 3.31 -48.79 -7.02
N ALA A 102 3.40 -47.55 -7.46
CA ALA A 102 3.14 -47.19 -8.86
C ALA A 102 4.12 -47.89 -9.81
N ARG A 103 5.40 -47.98 -9.46
CA ARG A 103 6.43 -48.71 -10.22
C ARG A 103 6.13 -50.19 -10.33
N ALA A 104 5.68 -50.83 -9.26
CA ALA A 104 5.27 -52.23 -9.30
C ALA A 104 4.06 -52.46 -10.20
N ASN A 105 3.07 -51.52 -10.17
CA ASN A 105 1.90 -51.59 -11.02
C ASN A 105 2.28 -51.43 -12.51
N LEU A 106 3.20 -50.54 -12.84
CA LEU A 106 3.72 -50.37 -14.18
C LEU A 106 4.44 -51.62 -14.67
N LEU A 107 5.26 -52.24 -13.81
CA LEU A 107 5.95 -53.49 -14.14
C LEU A 107 4.94 -54.63 -14.48
N SER A 108 3.88 -54.74 -13.67
CA SER A 108 2.78 -55.69 -13.92
C SER A 108 2.08 -55.42 -15.27
N ALA A 109 1.79 -54.16 -15.57
CA ALA A 109 1.18 -53.77 -16.85
C ALA A 109 2.09 -54.11 -18.06
N LYS A 110 3.40 -53.84 -17.94
CA LYS A 110 4.40 -54.23 -18.96
C LYS A 110 4.49 -55.74 -19.16
N ALA A 111 4.41 -56.53 -18.12
CA ALA A 111 4.35 -57.97 -18.22
C ALA A 111 3.09 -58.48 -18.94
N ASN A 112 1.93 -57.83 -18.65
CA ASN A 112 0.68 -58.13 -19.34
C ASN A 112 0.74 -57.76 -20.82
N LEU A 113 1.36 -56.65 -21.18
CA LEU A 113 1.60 -56.26 -22.57
C LEU A 113 2.47 -57.31 -23.29
N ALA A 114 3.60 -57.72 -22.69
CA ALA A 114 4.45 -58.70 -23.28
C ALA A 114 3.73 -60.05 -23.51
N LYS A 115 2.84 -60.45 -22.57
CA LYS A 115 1.98 -61.65 -22.75
C LYS A 115 1.04 -61.47 -23.95
N ALA A 116 0.39 -60.30 -24.10
CA ALA A 116 -0.48 -60.02 -25.21
C ALA A 116 0.27 -60.00 -26.57
N GLU A 117 1.46 -59.45 -26.61
CA GLU A 117 2.33 -59.43 -27.81
C GLU A 117 2.73 -60.87 -28.24
N VAL A 118 3.09 -61.74 -27.29
CA VAL A 118 3.38 -63.14 -27.58
C VAL A 118 2.14 -63.83 -28.14
N SER A 119 0.95 -63.59 -27.55
CA SER A 119 -0.31 -64.14 -28.05
C SER A 119 -0.61 -63.69 -29.50
N LEU A 120 -0.45 -62.40 -29.80
CA LEU A 120 -0.61 -61.85 -31.14
C LEU A 120 0.35 -62.50 -32.14
N LEU A 121 1.61 -62.72 -31.75
CA LEU A 121 2.62 -63.38 -32.57
C LEU A 121 2.18 -64.78 -32.91
N ASP A 122 1.62 -65.53 -31.96
CA ASP A 122 1.12 -66.90 -32.18
C ASP A 122 -0.08 -66.93 -33.14
N GLN A 123 -1.07 -66.04 -32.93
CA GLN A 123 -2.23 -65.90 -33.78
C GLN A 123 -1.83 -65.52 -35.24
N ASN A 124 -0.89 -64.60 -35.39
CA ASN A 124 -0.36 -64.22 -36.69
C ASN A 124 0.35 -65.38 -37.40
N ARG A 125 1.10 -66.23 -36.71
CA ARG A 125 1.71 -67.41 -37.25
C ARG A 125 0.64 -68.43 -37.71
N THR A 126 -0.42 -68.60 -36.95
CA THR A 126 -1.54 -69.45 -37.24
C THR A 126 -2.30 -68.94 -38.45
N LEU A 127 -2.58 -67.65 -38.55
CA LEU A 127 -3.22 -67.01 -39.70
C LEU A 127 -2.40 -67.29 -40.98
N ARG A 128 -1.11 -66.95 -40.96
CA ARG A 128 -0.22 -67.20 -42.11
C ARG A 128 -0.24 -68.66 -42.59
N ARG A 129 -0.20 -69.60 -41.66
CA ARG A 129 -0.31 -71.07 -42.05
C ARG A 129 -1.64 -71.38 -42.73
N LYS A 130 -2.77 -70.82 -42.18
CA LYS A 130 -4.09 -71.08 -42.82
C LYS A 130 -4.24 -70.34 -44.13
N GLU A 131 -3.67 -69.19 -44.37
CA GLU A 131 -3.60 -68.50 -45.65
C GLU A 131 -2.92 -69.37 -46.74
N GLU A 132 -1.81 -70.09 -46.38
CA GLU A 132 -1.15 -70.99 -47.30
C GLU A 132 -1.98 -72.25 -47.59
N LEU A 133 -2.67 -72.80 -46.56
CA LEU A 133 -3.50 -74.01 -46.72
C LEU A 133 -4.78 -73.74 -47.52
N VAL A 134 -5.38 -72.59 -47.50
CA VAL A 134 -6.53 -72.19 -48.32
C VAL A 134 -6.11 -72.15 -49.83
N LYS A 135 -4.93 -71.64 -50.14
CA LYS A 135 -4.43 -71.62 -51.50
C LYS A 135 -4.36 -73.02 -52.17
N THR A 136 -4.16 -74.06 -51.33
CA THR A 136 -4.13 -75.47 -51.77
C THR A 136 -5.47 -76.18 -51.60
N HIS A 137 -6.57 -75.44 -51.27
CA HIS A 137 -7.89 -76.02 -50.98
C HIS A 137 -7.92 -77.05 -49.82
N ALA A 138 -6.93 -77.02 -48.94
CA ALA A 138 -6.82 -77.94 -47.79
C ALA A 138 -7.72 -77.63 -46.60
N ILE A 139 -8.24 -76.38 -46.50
CA ILE A 139 -9.14 -75.93 -45.42
C ILE A 139 -10.27 -75.06 -46.03
N SER A 140 -11.36 -74.85 -45.24
CA SER A 140 -12.51 -74.05 -45.64
C SER A 140 -12.20 -72.54 -45.52
N GLN A 141 -12.92 -71.69 -46.29
CA GLN A 141 -12.85 -70.21 -46.14
C GLN A 141 -13.25 -69.78 -44.73
N GLN A 142 -14.22 -70.43 -44.09
CA GLN A 142 -14.66 -70.17 -42.71
C GLN A 142 -13.53 -70.34 -41.68
N ASP A 143 -12.64 -71.31 -41.92
CA ASP A 143 -11.47 -71.54 -41.08
C ASP A 143 -10.45 -70.40 -41.15
N LEU A 144 -10.28 -69.82 -42.37
CA LEU A 144 -9.43 -68.67 -42.62
C LEU A 144 -10.03 -67.40 -41.90
N ASP A 145 -11.35 -67.14 -42.14
CA ASP A 145 -12.05 -65.99 -41.58
C ASP A 145 -12.01 -66.02 -40.01
N THR A 146 -12.12 -67.20 -39.44
CA THR A 146 -11.97 -67.41 -37.97
C THR A 146 -10.54 -67.05 -37.49
N ALA A 147 -9.52 -67.48 -38.28
CA ALA A 147 -8.13 -67.18 -37.92
C ALA A 147 -7.83 -65.66 -38.04
N GLN A 148 -8.42 -64.99 -39.05
CA GLN A 148 -8.32 -63.57 -39.25
C GLN A 148 -8.94 -62.84 -38.07
N THR A 149 -10.16 -63.23 -37.68
CA THR A 149 -10.86 -62.61 -36.50
C THR A 149 -10.07 -62.79 -35.21
N ASN A 150 -9.46 -63.97 -34.97
CA ASN A 150 -8.64 -64.20 -33.80
C ASN A 150 -7.36 -63.34 -33.77
N ALA A 151 -6.72 -63.16 -34.94
CA ALA A 151 -5.55 -62.30 -35.05
C ALA A 151 -5.91 -60.82 -34.81
N ASP A 152 -7.05 -60.33 -35.30
CA ASP A 152 -7.52 -59.00 -35.11
C ASP A 152 -7.93 -58.77 -33.64
N ALA A 153 -8.58 -59.74 -32.98
CA ALA A 153 -8.87 -59.71 -31.57
C ALA A 153 -7.58 -59.65 -30.71
N ALA A 154 -6.56 -60.45 -31.07
CA ALA A 154 -5.28 -60.38 -30.37
C ALA A 154 -4.56 -59.04 -30.56
N ARG A 155 -4.67 -58.42 -31.75
CA ARG A 155 -4.15 -57.07 -32.03
C ARG A 155 -4.85 -56.02 -31.15
N ALA A 156 -6.18 -56.07 -31.08
CA ALA A 156 -6.95 -55.18 -30.21
C ALA A 156 -6.56 -55.35 -28.73
N GLN A 157 -6.26 -56.58 -28.29
CA GLN A 157 -5.79 -56.86 -26.94
C GLN A 157 -4.41 -56.23 -26.65
N VAL A 158 -3.49 -56.24 -27.63
CA VAL A 158 -2.19 -55.55 -27.51
C VAL A 158 -2.40 -54.06 -27.37
N GLU A 159 -3.27 -53.44 -28.15
CA GLU A 159 -3.56 -51.99 -28.06
C GLU A 159 -4.19 -51.65 -26.70
N ALA A 160 -5.11 -52.47 -26.19
CA ALA A 160 -5.66 -52.28 -24.84
C ALA A 160 -4.59 -52.41 -23.76
N ALA A 161 -3.67 -53.37 -23.88
CA ALA A 161 -2.55 -53.52 -22.95
C ALA A 161 -1.56 -52.34 -23.02
N LYS A 162 -1.28 -51.80 -24.21
CA LYS A 162 -0.47 -50.55 -24.36
C LYS A 162 -1.12 -49.35 -23.68
N ALA A 163 -2.43 -49.16 -23.87
CA ALA A 163 -3.17 -48.11 -23.20
C ALA A 163 -3.05 -48.24 -21.66
N THR A 164 -3.12 -49.45 -21.12
CA THR A 164 -2.93 -49.71 -19.69
C THR A 164 -1.50 -49.37 -19.24
N VAL A 165 -0.47 -49.71 -20.01
CA VAL A 165 0.90 -49.30 -19.72
C VAL A 165 1.03 -47.79 -19.67
N ALA A 166 0.50 -47.07 -20.67
CA ALA A 166 0.53 -45.61 -20.70
C ALA A 166 -0.16 -44.99 -19.47
N GLN A 167 -1.30 -45.53 -19.04
CA GLN A 167 -1.99 -45.11 -17.82
C GLN A 167 -1.12 -45.32 -16.56
N MET A 168 -0.44 -46.46 -16.43
CA MET A 168 0.42 -46.74 -15.27
C MET A 168 1.72 -45.91 -15.30
N GLU A 169 2.21 -45.55 -16.50
CA GLU A 169 3.33 -44.61 -16.64
C GLU A 169 2.94 -43.19 -16.12
N ALA A 170 1.76 -42.69 -16.51
CA ALA A 170 1.24 -41.41 -15.99
C ALA A 170 1.05 -41.44 -14.46
N ASN A 171 0.53 -42.54 -13.91
CA ASN A 171 0.38 -42.68 -12.44
C ASN A 171 1.74 -42.71 -11.72
N LEU A 172 2.78 -43.32 -12.33
CA LEU A 172 4.13 -43.29 -11.76
C LEU A 172 4.71 -41.89 -11.80
N GLU A 173 4.56 -41.17 -12.91
CA GLU A 173 5.02 -39.78 -13.06
C GLU A 173 4.37 -38.86 -12.00
N GLU A 174 3.06 -38.99 -11.77
CA GLU A 174 2.34 -38.25 -10.72
C GLU A 174 2.93 -38.53 -9.34
N ALA A 175 3.19 -39.82 -9.02
CA ALA A 175 3.77 -40.22 -7.73
C ALA A 175 5.21 -39.65 -7.56
N GLU A 176 6.01 -39.64 -8.63
CA GLU A 176 7.37 -39.09 -8.62
C GLU A 176 7.37 -37.56 -8.49
N LEU A 177 6.42 -36.85 -9.13
CA LEU A 177 6.22 -35.41 -8.95
C LEU A 177 5.85 -35.08 -7.50
N ASN A 178 4.93 -35.83 -6.90
CA ASN A 178 4.54 -35.64 -5.51
C ASN A 178 5.72 -35.90 -4.55
N LEU A 179 6.57 -36.89 -4.83
CA LEU A 179 7.81 -37.11 -4.08
C LEU A 179 8.80 -35.96 -4.28
N LYS A 180 8.93 -35.41 -5.49
CA LYS A 180 9.78 -34.25 -5.76
C LYS A 180 9.32 -33.04 -4.97
N HIS A 181 8.01 -32.81 -4.84
CA HIS A 181 7.42 -31.68 -4.10
C HIS A 181 7.62 -31.80 -2.58
N THR A 182 8.03 -32.96 -2.05
CA THR A 182 8.47 -33.04 -0.64
C THR A 182 9.76 -32.28 -0.36
N ARG A 183 10.54 -31.97 -1.40
CA ARG A 183 11.78 -31.20 -1.33
C ARG A 183 11.44 -29.74 -1.62
N ILE A 184 11.39 -28.91 -0.60
CA ILE A 184 11.14 -27.48 -0.76
C ILE A 184 12.46 -26.82 -1.14
N ILE A 185 12.49 -26.21 -2.32
CA ILE A 185 13.67 -25.53 -2.88
C ILE A 185 13.44 -24.02 -2.96
N ALA A 186 14.52 -23.25 -2.91
CA ALA A 186 14.49 -21.81 -3.12
C ALA A 186 14.22 -21.52 -4.61
N PRO A 187 13.20 -20.69 -4.95
CA PRO A 187 12.90 -20.36 -6.33
C PRO A 187 13.76 -19.24 -6.90
N VAL A 188 14.47 -18.49 -6.05
CA VAL A 188 15.33 -17.35 -6.39
C VAL A 188 16.55 -17.32 -5.47
N ASN A 189 17.62 -16.67 -5.92
CA ASN A 189 18.72 -16.29 -5.03
C ASN A 189 18.26 -15.21 -4.07
N GLY A 190 18.69 -15.24 -2.82
CA GLY A 190 18.32 -14.20 -1.87
C GLY A 190 18.55 -14.55 -0.41
N VAL A 191 17.91 -13.79 0.45
CA VAL A 191 17.99 -13.94 1.91
C VAL A 191 16.63 -14.33 2.46
N VAL A 192 16.59 -15.33 3.35
CA VAL A 192 15.37 -15.74 4.05
C VAL A 192 14.98 -14.65 5.06
N THR A 193 13.87 -13.95 4.79
CA THR A 193 13.36 -12.90 5.68
C THR A 193 12.41 -13.44 6.76
N ALA A 194 11.72 -14.56 6.48
CA ALA A 194 10.83 -15.18 7.43
C ALA A 194 10.78 -16.70 7.24
N ARG A 195 10.67 -17.44 8.35
CA ARG A 195 10.43 -18.87 8.44
C ARG A 195 9.20 -19.09 9.31
N ASN A 196 8.14 -19.62 8.73
CA ASN A 196 6.83 -19.77 9.40
C ASN A 196 6.54 -21.21 9.82
N MET A 197 7.57 -22.05 10.00
CA MET A 197 7.41 -23.45 10.39
C MET A 197 8.61 -23.95 11.19
N ASP A 198 8.36 -25.04 11.92
CA ASP A 198 9.38 -25.74 12.70
C ASP A 198 9.49 -27.23 12.32
N VAL A 199 10.62 -27.85 12.66
CA VAL A 199 10.82 -29.29 12.49
C VAL A 199 9.80 -30.06 13.35
N GLY A 200 9.15 -31.06 12.74
CA GLY A 200 8.07 -31.82 13.37
C GLY A 200 6.67 -31.22 13.17
N GLN A 201 6.56 -30.01 12.67
CA GLN A 201 5.26 -29.39 12.35
C GLN A 201 4.65 -30.04 11.10
N THR A 202 3.34 -30.29 11.14
CA THR A 202 2.58 -30.80 10.00
C THR A 202 2.02 -29.63 9.19
N VAL A 203 2.28 -29.64 7.89
CA VAL A 203 1.74 -28.68 6.92
C VAL A 203 0.67 -29.35 6.08
N THR A 204 -0.42 -28.63 5.79
CA THR A 204 -1.56 -29.13 5.03
C THR A 204 -1.78 -28.22 3.83
N ALA A 205 -1.65 -28.75 2.63
CA ALA A 205 -1.77 -28.00 1.36
C ALA A 205 -3.18 -28.07 0.74
N SER A 206 -4.18 -28.65 1.44
CA SER A 206 -5.48 -28.98 0.82
C SER A 206 -6.41 -27.80 0.58
N PHE A 207 -6.36 -26.71 1.36
CA PHE A 207 -7.27 -25.57 1.26
C PHE A 207 -6.55 -24.25 0.94
N GLN A 208 -5.39 -24.03 1.51
CA GLN A 208 -4.52 -22.89 1.25
C GLN A 208 -3.09 -23.36 1.26
N THR A 209 -2.30 -22.90 0.31
CA THR A 209 -0.87 -23.15 0.31
C THR A 209 -0.23 -22.44 1.50
N PRO A 210 0.25 -23.14 2.55
CA PRO A 210 0.88 -22.49 3.67
C PRO A 210 2.19 -21.85 3.22
N VAL A 211 2.40 -20.58 3.57
CA VAL A 211 3.67 -19.90 3.32
C VAL A 211 4.68 -20.42 4.35
N LEU A 212 5.71 -21.10 3.86
CA LEU A 212 6.75 -21.70 4.66
C LEU A 212 7.92 -20.75 4.88
N PHE A 213 8.40 -20.14 3.80
CA PHE A 213 9.47 -19.15 3.83
C PHE A 213 9.09 -17.92 3.04
N ARG A 214 9.69 -16.78 3.42
CA ARG A 214 9.77 -15.60 2.58
C ARG A 214 11.23 -15.35 2.25
N ILE A 215 11.52 -15.14 0.97
CA ILE A 215 12.86 -14.90 0.47
C ILE A 215 12.87 -13.54 -0.24
N ALA A 216 13.72 -12.63 0.21
CA ALA A 216 13.99 -11.38 -0.47
C ALA A 216 15.16 -11.57 -1.41
N GLU A 217 15.02 -11.20 -2.67
CA GLU A 217 16.08 -11.34 -3.67
C GLU A 217 17.28 -10.46 -3.35
N ASP A 218 17.04 -9.19 -3.03
CA ASP A 218 18.08 -8.24 -2.63
C ASP A 218 17.54 -7.28 -1.56
N LEU A 219 18.22 -7.23 -0.42
CA LEU A 219 17.90 -6.30 0.67
C LEU A 219 18.51 -4.90 0.47
N LYS A 220 19.36 -4.69 -0.53
CA LYS A 220 19.87 -3.37 -0.90
C LYS A 220 18.86 -2.56 -1.69
N LEU A 221 18.00 -3.23 -2.47
CA LEU A 221 16.96 -2.62 -3.27
C LEU A 221 15.62 -2.72 -2.54
N MET A 222 15.26 -1.66 -1.83
CA MET A 222 14.03 -1.63 -1.04
C MET A 222 13.01 -0.68 -1.67
N GLN A 223 11.76 -0.86 -1.30
CA GLN A 223 10.65 0.01 -1.68
C GLN A 223 9.85 0.41 -0.45
N ALA A 224 9.49 1.69 -0.34
CA ALA A 224 8.53 2.14 0.64
C ALA A 224 7.13 2.20 -0.01
N TYR A 225 6.22 1.40 0.50
CA TYR A 225 4.81 1.39 0.10
C TYR A 225 4.09 2.43 0.94
N THR A 226 3.81 3.57 0.35
CA THR A 226 3.28 4.74 1.04
C THR A 226 1.80 4.91 0.74
N SER A 227 0.96 5.00 1.77
CA SER A 227 -0.49 5.17 1.64
C SER A 227 -0.82 6.67 1.56
N VAL A 228 -1.18 7.15 0.39
CA VAL A 228 -1.55 8.56 0.14
C VAL A 228 -3.06 8.67 0.03
N ASP A 229 -3.64 9.67 0.67
CA ASP A 229 -5.09 9.91 0.67
C ASP A 229 -5.62 10.27 -0.73
N GLU A 230 -6.89 9.93 -1.00
CA GLU A 230 -7.56 10.24 -2.27
C GLU A 230 -7.54 11.75 -2.59
N ALA A 231 -7.62 12.60 -1.57
CA ALA A 231 -7.58 14.05 -1.75
C ALA A 231 -6.25 14.56 -2.31
N ASP A 232 -5.15 13.87 -2.04
CA ASP A 232 -3.78 14.31 -2.35
C ASP A 232 -3.18 13.58 -3.56
N ILE A 233 -3.68 12.38 -3.89
CA ILE A 233 -3.10 11.52 -4.94
C ILE A 233 -3.05 12.19 -6.31
N GLY A 234 -4.02 13.07 -6.63
CA GLY A 234 -4.07 13.79 -7.89
C GLY A 234 -2.87 14.73 -8.11
N SER A 235 -2.16 15.09 -7.05
CA SER A 235 -0.97 15.96 -7.08
C SER A 235 0.34 15.18 -7.14
N VAL A 236 0.33 13.86 -6.89
CA VAL A 236 1.51 13.00 -6.92
C VAL A 236 1.81 12.57 -8.35
N LYS A 237 3.09 12.61 -8.75
CA LYS A 237 3.55 12.19 -10.08
C LYS A 237 4.80 11.31 -9.95
N VAL A 238 4.92 10.37 -10.87
CA VAL A 238 6.13 9.56 -11.02
C VAL A 238 7.34 10.46 -11.29
N GLY A 239 8.47 10.16 -10.65
CA GLY A 239 9.70 10.94 -10.73
C GLY A 239 9.85 12.02 -9.65
N GLN A 240 8.82 12.29 -8.84
CA GLN A 240 8.94 13.21 -7.71
C GLN A 240 9.90 12.67 -6.65
N THR A 241 10.64 13.56 -6.02
CA THR A 241 11.51 13.22 -4.90
C THR A 241 10.71 13.13 -3.61
N ALA A 242 11.03 12.14 -2.81
CA ALA A 242 10.48 11.96 -1.48
C ALA A 242 11.61 11.79 -0.47
N ARG A 243 11.33 12.12 0.77
CA ARG A 243 12.18 11.84 1.92
C ARG A 243 11.37 11.12 2.97
N PHE A 244 11.99 10.18 3.66
CA PHE A 244 11.32 9.53 4.77
C PHE A 244 12.28 9.25 5.91
N SER A 245 11.72 9.14 7.09
CA SER A 245 12.41 8.65 8.28
C SER A 245 11.74 7.37 8.77
N VAL A 246 12.50 6.58 9.50
CA VAL A 246 12.00 5.40 10.21
C VAL A 246 12.21 5.58 11.71
N PRO A 247 11.27 5.14 12.57
CA PRO A 247 11.40 5.30 14.03
C PRO A 247 12.66 4.64 14.62
N ALA A 248 13.21 3.65 13.93
CA ALA A 248 14.45 2.99 14.35
C ALA A 248 15.69 3.90 14.18
N PHE A 249 15.65 4.88 13.25
CA PHE A 249 16.72 5.83 12.95
C PHE A 249 16.13 7.23 12.80
N PRO A 250 15.73 7.90 13.92
CA PRO A 250 14.98 9.16 13.86
C PRO A 250 15.81 10.31 13.30
N ASP A 251 17.12 10.27 13.47
CA ASP A 251 18.05 11.32 13.00
C ASP A 251 18.50 11.11 11.53
N GLU A 252 18.16 9.99 10.92
CA GLU A 252 18.52 9.69 9.53
C GLU A 252 17.35 9.93 8.58
N ILE A 253 17.65 10.65 7.50
CA ILE A 253 16.69 10.90 6.42
C ILE A 253 17.09 10.10 5.20
N PHE A 254 16.20 9.22 4.78
CA PHE A 254 16.38 8.42 3.56
C PHE A 254 15.75 9.14 2.37
N ASN A 255 16.53 9.28 1.30
CA ASN A 255 16.04 9.84 0.06
C ASN A 255 15.44 8.72 -0.80
N ALA A 256 14.32 9.03 -1.42
CA ALA A 256 13.58 8.11 -2.28
C ALA A 256 13.00 8.86 -3.48
N SER A 257 12.56 8.12 -4.48
CA SER A 257 11.85 8.68 -5.64
C SER A 257 10.57 7.90 -5.90
N VAL A 258 9.52 8.60 -6.32
CA VAL A 258 8.26 7.98 -6.73
C VAL A 258 8.49 7.24 -8.04
N THR A 259 8.37 5.92 -8.01
CA THR A 259 8.51 5.06 -9.20
C THR A 259 7.19 4.62 -9.77
N GLN A 260 6.19 4.41 -8.94
CA GLN A 260 4.89 3.93 -9.38
C GLN A 260 3.77 4.43 -8.45
N ILE A 261 2.62 4.71 -9.06
CA ILE A 261 1.37 4.95 -8.34
C ILE A 261 0.43 3.80 -8.68
N ARG A 262 -0.05 3.09 -7.66
CA ARG A 262 -0.99 1.97 -7.82
C ARG A 262 -2.42 2.50 -7.96
N ASN A 263 -3.15 2.04 -8.99
CA ASN A 263 -4.54 2.43 -9.21
C ASN A 263 -5.54 1.64 -8.35
N ASP A 264 -5.06 0.62 -7.62
CA ASP A 264 -5.88 -0.20 -6.73
C ASP A 264 -6.06 0.52 -5.38
N PRO A 265 -7.27 0.99 -5.04
CA PRO A 265 -7.52 1.69 -3.78
C PRO A 265 -7.49 0.72 -2.60
N GLN A 266 -6.90 1.17 -1.50
CA GLN A 266 -6.96 0.48 -0.23
C GLN A 266 -7.97 1.19 0.67
N ILE A 267 -9.00 0.46 1.11
CA ILE A 267 -10.02 1.01 2.01
C ILE A 267 -9.73 0.51 3.42
N GLN A 268 -9.29 1.40 4.29
CA GLN A 268 -9.07 1.11 5.70
C GLN A 268 -9.94 2.05 6.55
N GLN A 269 -10.77 1.50 7.42
CA GLN A 269 -11.65 2.28 8.31
C GLN A 269 -12.46 3.38 7.57
N ASN A 270 -12.99 3.07 6.39
CA ASN A 270 -13.70 4.01 5.51
C ASN A 270 -12.86 5.16 4.94
N VAL A 271 -11.54 5.11 5.03
CA VAL A 271 -10.64 6.05 4.36
C VAL A 271 -10.08 5.38 3.11
N VAL A 272 -10.21 6.05 1.96
CA VAL A 272 -9.67 5.57 0.68
C VAL A 272 -8.27 6.12 0.52
N THR A 273 -7.30 5.22 0.37
CA THR A 273 -5.90 5.57 0.12
C THR A 273 -5.37 4.83 -1.10
N TYR A 274 -4.36 5.40 -1.73
CA TYR A 274 -3.65 4.80 -2.87
C TYR A 274 -2.20 4.53 -2.50
N ASN A 275 -1.69 3.37 -2.93
CA ASN A 275 -0.29 3.02 -2.70
C ASN A 275 0.63 3.71 -3.71
N VAL A 276 1.49 4.57 -3.21
CA VAL A 276 2.61 5.16 -3.93
C VAL A 276 3.87 4.40 -3.58
N ILE A 277 4.55 3.88 -4.60
CA ILE A 277 5.78 3.10 -4.46
C ILE A 277 6.98 4.05 -4.61
N LEU A 278 7.82 4.04 -3.60
CA LEU A 278 9.05 4.81 -3.56
C LEU A 278 10.25 3.86 -3.59
N ASP A 279 11.13 3.98 -4.56
CA ASP A 279 12.39 3.23 -4.56
C ASP A 279 13.39 3.91 -3.63
N VAL A 280 14.06 3.09 -2.83
CA VAL A 280 15.08 3.52 -1.88
C VAL A 280 16.28 2.58 -1.94
N ASN A 281 17.47 3.16 -1.92
CA ASN A 281 18.72 2.43 -1.82
C ASN A 281 19.07 2.17 -0.35
N ASN A 282 19.42 0.92 -0.02
CA ASN A 282 19.71 0.44 1.33
C ASN A 282 21.10 -0.20 1.38
N ASP A 283 22.13 0.49 0.87
CA ASP A 283 23.49 -0.04 0.79
C ASP A 283 24.06 -0.48 2.14
N GLU A 284 23.68 0.24 3.20
CA GLU A 284 24.13 -0.04 4.58
C GLU A 284 23.29 -1.11 5.30
N LEU A 285 22.26 -1.68 4.62
CA LEU A 285 21.35 -2.67 5.17
C LEU A 285 20.64 -2.26 6.48
N LYS A 286 20.48 -0.95 6.71
CA LYS A 286 19.80 -0.39 7.88
C LYS A 286 18.28 -0.59 7.82
N LEU A 287 17.70 -0.49 6.63
CA LEU A 287 16.27 -0.68 6.42
C LEU A 287 15.97 -2.17 6.40
N ARG A 288 15.02 -2.58 7.24
CA ARG A 288 14.53 -3.96 7.29
C ARG A 288 13.10 -4.07 6.76
N PRO A 289 12.74 -5.18 6.11
CA PRO A 289 11.36 -5.44 5.70
C PRO A 289 10.38 -5.29 6.87
N GLY A 290 9.25 -4.60 6.63
CA GLY A 290 8.23 -4.37 7.65
C GLY A 290 8.40 -3.10 8.48
N MET A 291 9.50 -2.35 8.35
CA MET A 291 9.66 -1.07 9.04
C MET A 291 8.61 -0.05 8.56
N THR A 292 7.99 0.64 9.51
CA THR A 292 7.09 1.76 9.22
C THR A 292 7.89 3.01 8.87
N THR A 293 7.40 3.79 7.93
CA THR A 293 8.04 5.03 7.47
C THR A 293 7.10 6.23 7.62
N SER A 294 7.68 7.38 7.96
CA SER A 294 7.02 8.68 7.83
C SER A 294 7.58 9.36 6.60
N VAL A 295 6.77 9.47 5.56
CA VAL A 295 7.18 9.91 4.22
C VAL A 295 6.72 11.34 3.95
N GLN A 296 7.59 12.13 3.36
CA GLN A 296 7.32 13.47 2.84
C GLN A 296 7.56 13.47 1.33
N ILE A 297 6.50 13.52 0.54
CA ILE A 297 6.57 13.59 -0.92
C ILE A 297 6.57 15.06 -1.31
N ARG A 298 7.61 15.50 -2.03
CA ARG A 298 7.70 16.87 -2.53
C ARG A 298 6.87 16.99 -3.81
N LEU A 299 5.83 17.86 -3.77
CA LEU A 299 4.96 18.09 -4.91
C LEU A 299 5.53 19.15 -5.85
N ASN A 300 5.46 20.40 -5.40
CA ASN A 300 5.87 21.58 -6.13
C ASN A 300 6.68 22.51 -5.23
N GLU A 301 7.57 23.26 -5.84
CA GLU A 301 8.35 24.31 -5.20
C GLU A 301 8.20 25.59 -6.03
N VAL A 302 7.80 26.68 -5.37
CA VAL A 302 7.71 27.99 -6.02
C VAL A 302 8.71 28.90 -5.33
N HIS A 303 9.66 29.38 -6.13
CA HIS A 303 10.66 30.36 -5.68
C HIS A 303 10.07 31.77 -5.75
N ASP A 304 10.55 32.65 -4.89
CA ASP A 304 10.16 34.07 -4.87
C ASP A 304 8.65 34.32 -4.65
N ALA A 305 7.95 33.34 -4.02
CA ALA A 305 6.54 33.48 -3.69
C ALA A 305 6.30 34.47 -2.55
N LEU A 306 5.27 35.33 -2.70
CA LEU A 306 4.72 36.08 -1.56
C LEU A 306 3.90 35.14 -0.69
N MET A 307 4.18 35.09 0.60
CA MET A 307 3.61 34.12 1.53
C MET A 307 3.00 34.79 2.75
N VAL A 308 1.88 34.25 3.18
CA VAL A 308 1.24 34.60 4.45
C VAL A 308 0.88 33.32 5.22
N PRO A 309 0.79 33.36 6.55
CA PRO A 309 0.26 32.25 7.34
C PRO A 309 -1.21 31.96 6.97
N ASP A 310 -1.62 30.66 6.93
CA ASP A 310 -3.01 30.26 6.67
C ASP A 310 -4.02 30.93 7.64
N GLN A 311 -3.58 31.24 8.86
CA GLN A 311 -4.37 31.94 9.88
C GLN A 311 -4.87 33.31 9.41
N ALA A 312 -4.15 34.00 8.53
CA ALA A 312 -4.56 35.31 7.99
C ALA A 312 -5.86 35.25 7.17
N PHE A 313 -6.17 34.11 6.59
CA PHE A 313 -7.42 33.90 5.84
C PHE A 313 -8.63 33.55 6.71
N ARG A 314 -8.39 33.18 7.98
CA ARG A 314 -9.45 32.85 8.94
C ARG A 314 -9.93 34.06 9.72
N PHE A 315 -9.15 35.14 9.72
CA PHE A 315 -9.52 36.37 10.41
C PHE A 315 -10.66 37.10 9.68
N SER A 316 -11.70 37.47 10.42
CA SER A 316 -12.81 38.30 9.95
C SER A 316 -13.19 39.32 11.03
N PRO A 317 -13.06 40.63 10.80
CA PRO A 317 -13.39 41.65 11.79
C PRO A 317 -14.90 41.70 12.03
N GLN A 318 -15.29 41.77 13.30
CA GLN A 318 -16.71 41.88 13.69
C GLN A 318 -17.33 43.19 13.16
N GLY A 319 -18.47 43.07 12.49
CA GLY A 319 -19.29 44.22 12.05
C GLY A 319 -18.90 44.88 10.73
N LYS A 320 -17.86 44.45 10.02
CA LYS A 320 -17.43 45.08 8.73
C LYS A 320 -17.70 44.21 7.47
N ASN A 321 -18.49 43.14 7.61
CA ASN A 321 -18.72 42.22 6.48
C ASN A 321 -19.89 42.54 5.54
N GLN A 322 -20.64 43.60 5.80
CA GLN A 322 -21.93 43.83 5.09
C GLN A 322 -21.81 44.47 3.70
N ASP A 323 -20.70 45.15 3.35
CA ASP A 323 -20.53 45.89 2.07
C ASP A 323 -19.27 45.44 1.27
N LEU A 324 -18.84 44.17 1.41
CA LEU A 324 -17.64 43.72 0.74
C LEU A 324 -17.95 43.10 -0.64
N PRO A 325 -17.14 43.35 -1.68
CA PRO A 325 -17.33 42.74 -2.99
C PRO A 325 -17.25 41.22 -2.91
N PRO A 326 -18.07 40.47 -3.68
CA PRO A 326 -18.06 39.03 -3.69
C PRO A 326 -16.68 38.49 -4.12
N LEU A 327 -16.26 37.36 -3.52
CA LEU A 327 -15.04 36.69 -3.93
C LEU A 327 -15.25 35.93 -5.23
N LYS A 328 -14.28 36.02 -6.14
CA LYS A 328 -14.24 35.17 -7.33
C LYS A 328 -13.73 33.76 -6.98
N SER A 329 -13.99 32.81 -7.86
CA SER A 329 -13.46 31.44 -7.69
C SER A 329 -11.93 31.48 -7.65
N GLY A 330 -11.33 30.87 -6.58
CA GLY A 330 -9.88 30.88 -6.37
C GLY A 330 -9.34 32.09 -5.62
N GLU A 331 -10.19 33.06 -5.23
CA GLU A 331 -9.80 34.19 -4.38
C GLU A 331 -10.17 33.96 -2.92
N ARG A 332 -9.34 34.46 -2.02
CA ARG A 332 -9.65 34.60 -0.60
C ARG A 332 -9.39 36.02 -0.12
N ARG A 333 -10.00 36.38 1.01
CA ARG A 333 -9.88 37.72 1.57
C ARG A 333 -8.83 37.75 2.65
N LEU A 334 -7.96 38.75 2.59
CA LEU A 334 -7.01 39.15 3.62
C LEU A 334 -7.33 40.53 4.14
N TRP A 335 -6.89 40.82 5.34
CA TRP A 335 -7.02 42.13 5.95
C TRP A 335 -5.63 42.73 6.16
N LYS A 336 -5.32 43.78 5.41
CA LYS A 336 -4.09 44.55 5.55
C LYS A 336 -4.29 45.63 6.58
N LEU A 337 -3.34 45.83 7.48
CA LEU A 337 -3.30 46.91 8.44
C LEU A 337 -2.57 48.09 7.82
N GLU A 338 -3.29 49.19 7.56
CA GLU A 338 -2.73 50.46 7.12
C GLU A 338 -2.72 51.45 8.29
N GLY A 339 -1.54 51.95 8.72
CA GLY A 339 -1.40 52.80 9.86
C GLY A 339 -1.59 52.10 11.20
N ALA A 340 -2.24 52.77 12.17
CA ALA A 340 -2.39 52.25 13.53
C ALA A 340 -3.59 51.25 13.66
N ASP A 341 -4.76 51.55 12.96
CA ASP A 341 -6.02 50.84 13.20
C ASP A 341 -6.91 50.71 11.97
N ILE A 342 -6.43 51.04 10.78
CA ILE A 342 -7.24 50.98 9.56
C ILE A 342 -7.08 49.62 8.88
N LEU A 343 -8.18 48.84 8.86
CA LEU A 343 -8.24 47.56 8.17
C LEU A 343 -8.72 47.77 6.71
N LYS A 344 -7.87 47.38 5.78
CA LYS A 344 -8.22 47.36 4.34
C LYS A 344 -8.45 45.92 3.90
N PRO A 345 -9.65 45.58 3.42
CA PRO A 345 -9.90 44.26 2.84
C PRO A 345 -9.21 44.14 1.47
N LEU A 346 -8.50 43.06 1.25
CA LEU A 346 -7.88 42.76 -0.04
C LEU A 346 -8.32 41.35 -0.48
N ASN A 347 -8.79 41.27 -1.71
CA ASN A 347 -9.08 40.01 -2.37
C ASN A 347 -7.79 39.55 -3.09
N VAL A 348 -7.28 38.39 -2.75
CA VAL A 348 -6.03 37.84 -3.28
C VAL A 348 -6.26 36.47 -3.90
N GLY A 349 -5.62 36.19 -5.01
CA GLY A 349 -5.56 34.85 -5.56
C GLY A 349 -4.69 33.93 -4.69
N ILE A 350 -5.05 32.67 -4.60
CA ILE A 350 -4.28 31.64 -3.92
C ILE A 350 -3.49 30.84 -4.92
N GLY A 351 -2.18 30.72 -4.69
CA GLY A 351 -1.31 29.83 -5.43
C GLY A 351 -1.05 28.51 -4.65
N LEU A 352 0.21 28.16 -4.48
CA LEU A 352 0.63 26.96 -3.76
C LEU A 352 0.31 27.07 -2.27
N VAL A 353 -0.27 26.00 -1.71
CA VAL A 353 -0.54 25.88 -0.27
C VAL A 353 0.52 24.98 0.34
N GLY A 354 1.30 25.52 1.25
CA GLY A 354 2.27 24.77 2.05
C GLY A 354 1.71 24.43 3.45
N PRO A 355 2.50 23.75 4.31
CA PRO A 355 2.05 23.28 5.61
C PRO A 355 1.59 24.40 6.59
N GLU A 356 2.27 25.53 6.57
CA GLU A 356 2.01 26.64 7.48
C GLU A 356 1.72 27.97 6.75
N ARG A 357 2.10 28.06 5.50
CA ARG A 357 2.04 29.27 4.70
C ARG A 357 1.37 29.02 3.35
N VAL A 358 0.70 30.05 2.84
CA VAL A 358 -0.01 30.02 1.57
C VAL A 358 0.60 31.07 0.65
N GLN A 359 0.85 30.70 -0.59
CA GLN A 359 1.25 31.63 -1.64
C GLN A 359 0.07 32.54 -1.97
N ILE A 360 0.33 33.83 -1.98
CA ILE A 360 -0.61 34.84 -2.47
C ILE A 360 -0.18 35.38 -3.83
N ILE A 361 -1.17 35.56 -4.70
CA ILE A 361 -1.02 36.19 -6.01
C ILE A 361 -1.80 37.52 -5.97
N SER A 362 -1.06 38.61 -5.81
CA SER A 362 -1.67 39.96 -5.74
C SER A 362 -0.63 40.99 -6.11
N ASP A 363 -1.07 42.00 -6.90
CA ASP A 363 -0.27 43.19 -7.26
C ASP A 363 -0.31 44.27 -6.15
N GLU A 364 -1.26 44.18 -5.21
CA GLU A 364 -1.47 45.17 -4.16
C GLU A 364 -0.65 44.93 -2.89
N LEU A 365 -0.07 43.74 -2.74
CA LEU A 365 0.74 43.35 -1.56
C LEU A 365 2.22 43.33 -1.92
N LYS A 366 3.02 43.90 -1.04
CA LYS A 366 4.49 43.92 -1.15
C LYS A 366 5.11 43.20 0.03
N PRO A 367 6.34 42.66 -0.12
CA PRO A 367 7.09 42.13 1.01
C PRO A 367 7.21 43.20 2.12
N GLY A 368 6.91 42.81 3.37
CA GLY A 368 6.91 43.69 4.55
C GLY A 368 5.55 44.28 4.90
N ASP A 369 4.53 44.19 4.03
CA ASP A 369 3.16 44.60 4.37
C ASP A 369 2.63 43.76 5.54
N ARG A 370 1.87 44.38 6.43
CA ARG A 370 1.32 43.69 7.62
C ARG A 370 -0.09 43.20 7.35
N VAL A 371 -0.29 41.89 7.45
CA VAL A 371 -1.61 41.25 7.37
C VAL A 371 -2.06 40.80 8.76
N VAL A 372 -3.36 40.95 9.04
CA VAL A 372 -3.93 40.61 10.32
C VAL A 372 -4.22 39.11 10.38
N VAL A 373 -3.78 38.50 11.45
CA VAL A 373 -4.02 37.06 11.74
C VAL A 373 -5.00 36.87 12.89
N ASP A 374 -5.07 37.83 13.81
CA ASP A 374 -5.95 37.74 14.99
C ASP A 374 -6.22 39.13 15.56
N ALA A 375 -7.24 39.26 16.42
CA ALA A 375 -7.59 40.48 17.12
C ALA A 375 -7.89 40.19 18.62
N VAL A 376 -7.21 40.92 19.51
CA VAL A 376 -7.40 40.80 20.96
C VAL A 376 -8.14 42.02 21.48
N SER A 377 -9.34 41.82 22.03
CA SER A 377 -10.08 42.85 22.77
C SER A 377 -9.62 42.92 24.22
N LYS A 378 -9.41 44.15 24.74
CA LYS A 378 -8.96 44.39 26.11
C LYS A 378 -9.89 43.79 27.20
N LYS A 379 -11.15 43.54 26.86
CA LYS A 379 -12.15 42.93 27.77
C LYS A 379 -11.87 41.43 28.08
N GLN A 380 -11.14 40.75 27.26
CA GLN A 380 -10.86 39.31 27.46
C GLN A 380 -9.71 39.04 28.45
N LYS A 381 -8.90 40.04 28.77
CA LYS A 381 -7.79 39.88 29.72
C LYS A 381 -8.19 39.89 31.21
N GLU A 382 -9.39 40.40 31.55
CA GLU A 382 -9.87 40.43 32.94
C GLU A 382 -10.55 39.14 33.40
N VAL A 383 -11.07 38.33 32.49
CA VAL A 383 -11.79 37.09 32.85
C VAL A 383 -10.84 35.95 33.24
N THR A 384 -9.55 36.05 32.94
CA THR A 384 -8.57 34.98 33.22
C THR A 384 -7.86 35.16 34.58
N ARG A 385 -8.23 36.18 35.39
CA ARG A 385 -7.76 36.35 36.77
C ARG A 385 -8.93 36.18 37.73
N ALA A 386 -9.52 34.99 37.81
CA ALA A 386 -10.33 34.61 38.96
C ALA A 386 -9.39 34.27 40.16
N PRO A 387 -9.62 34.77 41.35
CA PRO A 387 -8.78 34.48 42.48
C PRO A 387 -8.93 33.01 42.90
N ALA A 388 -7.78 32.36 43.12
CA ALA A 388 -7.74 31.04 43.71
C ALA A 388 -8.39 31.07 45.11
N LEU A 389 -9.59 30.50 45.21
CA LEU A 389 -10.21 30.17 46.51
C LEU A 389 -9.36 29.07 47.16
N ARG A 390 -8.59 29.48 48.16
CA ARG A 390 -7.96 28.58 49.12
C ARG A 390 -9.06 27.90 49.92
N PHE A 391 -9.38 26.67 49.62
CA PHE A 391 -10.03 25.79 50.60
C PHE A 391 -8.93 25.17 51.49
N ARG A 392 -9.05 25.51 52.76
CA ARG A 392 -8.32 24.92 53.88
C ARG A 392 -9.23 23.83 54.43
N PHE A 393 -8.81 22.57 54.34
CA PHE A 393 -9.08 21.53 55.32
C PHE A 393 -7.93 20.52 55.25
#